data_bf121c8571890029bfef3bfc6a449412
#
_entry.id   bf121c8571890029bfef3bfc6a449412
#
_cell.length_a   1.000
_cell.length_b   1.000
_cell.length_c   1.000
_cell.angle_alpha   90.00
_cell.angle_beta   90.00
_cell.angle_gamma   90.00
#
_symmetry.space_group_name_H-M   'P 1'
#
loop_
_entity.id
_entity.type
_entity.pdbx_description
1 polymer ?
#
loop_
_entity_poly.entity_id
_entity_poly.type
_entity_poly.pdbx_seq_one_letter_code
_entity_poly.pdbx_strand_id
1 'polypeptide(L)'
;MGTKINSIRKQTPSDGILLTSWLEKSGLSRSEISDYTESGWLQRVATGVYTFVGDNPTVYGILASYQIQGNLSYHVGAASALELKGFSHYVAMGKPAAVIFSPIRPRLPKWLNSAELDMRIVEVSTKVFGDIGVEQMEYNGRKLKVATPERAIMECLLLSPTQYNLMDVYYLMEMLTSLRSGLVQQLMENCTSVKVKRIFLYMAEKAGHRWFAKLDLSKISLGSGTRSYSKGGVKNVRYNIVIPKELLEYE
;
A
#
# COMPACT_ATOMS: atom_id res chain seq x y z
N MET A 1 -31.35 14.82 -23.61
CA MET A 1 -31.17 14.10 -22.34
C MET A 1 -30.05 13.09 -22.54
N GLY A 2 -28.98 13.13 -21.74
CA GLY A 2 -27.94 12.09 -21.79
C GLY A 2 -28.51 10.78 -21.25
N THR A 3 -28.17 9.66 -21.88
CA THR A 3 -28.52 8.34 -21.40
C THR A 3 -27.86 8.08 -20.03
N LYS A 4 -28.44 7.23 -19.18
CA LYS A 4 -27.86 6.85 -17.87
C LYS A 4 -26.40 6.44 -17.99
N ILE A 5 -26.06 5.65 -19.02
CA ILE A 5 -24.70 5.17 -19.28
C ILE A 5 -23.72 6.32 -19.56
N ASN A 6 -24.14 7.38 -20.26
CA ASN A 6 -23.31 8.56 -20.50
C ASN A 6 -23.01 9.34 -19.20
N SER A 7 -23.97 9.38 -18.27
CA SER A 7 -23.75 9.97 -16.95
C SER A 7 -22.72 9.17 -16.14
N ILE A 8 -22.81 7.84 -16.17
CA ILE A 8 -21.85 6.94 -15.53
C ILE A 8 -20.47 7.10 -16.17
N ARG A 9 -20.39 7.16 -17.51
CA ARG A 9 -19.12 7.35 -18.23
C ARG A 9 -18.38 8.62 -17.80
N LYS A 10 -19.10 9.73 -17.62
CA LYS A 10 -18.52 11.01 -17.20
C LYS A 10 -17.93 10.98 -15.77
N GLN A 11 -18.42 10.08 -14.92
CA GLN A 11 -18.01 9.95 -13.53
C GLN A 11 -16.93 8.89 -13.31
N THR A 12 -16.64 8.09 -14.36
CA THR A 12 -15.73 6.95 -14.24
C THR A 12 -14.48 7.16 -15.08
N PRO A 13 -13.30 7.31 -14.48
CA PRO A 13 -12.03 7.34 -15.20
C PRO A 13 -11.77 6.04 -15.97
N SER A 14 -11.09 6.14 -17.11
CA SER A 14 -10.84 5.03 -18.04
C SER A 14 -9.87 3.96 -17.53
N ASP A 15 -9.20 4.21 -16.41
CA ASP A 15 -8.29 3.26 -15.76
C ASP A 15 -8.95 2.45 -14.64
N GLY A 16 -10.27 2.59 -14.44
CA GLY A 16 -11.04 1.93 -13.39
C GLY A 16 -11.95 0.81 -13.88
N ILE A 17 -12.71 0.28 -12.95
CA ILE A 17 -13.74 -0.74 -13.19
C ILE A 17 -15.10 -0.27 -12.65
N LEU A 18 -16.15 -1.00 -13.05
CA LEU A 18 -17.53 -0.79 -12.64
C LEU A 18 -18.03 -2.06 -11.94
N LEU A 19 -18.47 -1.94 -10.70
CA LEU A 19 -19.08 -3.06 -9.96
C LEU A 19 -20.59 -3.10 -10.22
N THR A 20 -21.17 -4.30 -10.41
CA THR A 20 -22.62 -4.46 -10.59
C THR A 20 -23.40 -3.75 -9.50
N SER A 21 -23.04 -3.92 -8.24
CA SER A 21 -23.71 -3.29 -7.11
C SER A 21 -23.67 -1.77 -7.15
N TRP A 22 -22.62 -1.19 -7.70
CA TRP A 22 -22.51 0.26 -7.88
C TRP A 22 -23.31 0.74 -9.09
N LEU A 23 -23.29 -0.02 -10.19
CA LEU A 23 -24.13 0.27 -11.36
C LEU A 23 -25.62 0.26 -11.01
N GLU A 24 -26.06 -0.74 -10.23
CA GLU A 24 -27.44 -0.82 -9.73
C GLU A 24 -27.79 0.40 -8.84
N LYS A 25 -26.90 0.80 -7.93
CA LYS A 25 -27.06 2.02 -7.12
C LYS A 25 -27.07 3.30 -7.97
N SER A 26 -26.40 3.28 -9.11
CA SER A 26 -26.37 4.39 -10.08
C SER A 26 -27.60 4.40 -11.01
N GLY A 27 -28.56 3.51 -10.79
CA GLY A 27 -29.86 3.49 -11.46
C GLY A 27 -29.94 2.59 -12.70
N LEU A 28 -28.99 1.69 -12.93
CA LEU A 28 -29.09 0.64 -13.95
C LEU A 28 -29.70 -0.63 -13.37
N SER A 29 -30.65 -1.21 -14.10
CA SER A 29 -31.11 -2.58 -13.83
C SER A 29 -30.12 -3.61 -14.37
N ARG A 30 -30.22 -4.86 -13.92
CA ARG A 30 -29.40 -5.97 -14.44
C ARG A 30 -29.67 -6.23 -15.93
N SER A 31 -30.91 -6.03 -16.39
CA SER A 31 -31.24 -6.11 -17.81
C SER A 31 -30.49 -5.02 -18.60
N GLU A 32 -30.55 -3.76 -18.16
CA GLU A 32 -29.83 -2.67 -18.83
C GLU A 32 -28.30 -2.92 -18.85
N ILE A 33 -27.72 -3.50 -17.80
CA ILE A 33 -26.29 -3.87 -17.79
C ILE A 33 -26.02 -4.95 -18.85
N SER A 34 -26.91 -5.94 -19.02
CA SER A 34 -26.79 -6.95 -20.09
C SER A 34 -26.88 -6.31 -21.45
N ASP A 35 -27.91 -5.49 -21.68
CA ASP A 35 -28.12 -4.79 -22.96
C ASP A 35 -26.92 -3.91 -23.35
N TYR A 36 -26.32 -3.19 -22.37
CA TYR A 36 -25.11 -2.41 -22.61
C TYR A 36 -23.87 -3.27 -22.87
N THR A 37 -23.84 -4.49 -22.35
CA THR A 37 -22.75 -5.43 -22.65
C THR A 37 -22.91 -6.02 -24.05
N GLU A 38 -24.13 -6.39 -24.45
CA GLU A 38 -24.43 -6.91 -25.77
C GLU A 38 -24.27 -5.86 -26.89
N SER A 39 -24.61 -4.61 -26.59
CA SER A 39 -24.45 -3.48 -27.52
C SER A 39 -23.02 -2.91 -27.56
N GLY A 40 -22.07 -3.48 -26.82
CA GLY A 40 -20.65 -3.11 -26.88
C GLY A 40 -20.30 -1.80 -26.15
N TRP A 41 -21.14 -1.31 -25.24
CA TRP A 41 -20.79 -0.20 -24.36
C TRP A 41 -19.97 -0.66 -23.16
N LEU A 42 -20.32 -1.81 -22.60
CA LEU A 42 -19.63 -2.42 -21.48
C LEU A 42 -18.95 -3.73 -21.89
N GLN A 43 -17.83 -4.00 -21.30
CA GLN A 43 -17.13 -5.27 -21.39
C GLN A 43 -17.07 -5.90 -20.00
N ARG A 44 -17.48 -7.17 -19.89
CA ARG A 44 -17.36 -7.93 -18.65
C ARG A 44 -15.92 -8.42 -18.46
N VAL A 45 -15.30 -7.98 -17.37
CA VAL A 45 -13.91 -8.37 -16.99
C VAL A 45 -13.91 -9.60 -16.09
N ALA A 46 -14.86 -9.66 -15.15
CA ALA A 46 -15.05 -10.79 -14.24
C ALA A 46 -16.52 -10.83 -13.78
N THR A 47 -16.87 -11.83 -12.99
CA THR A 47 -18.23 -11.92 -12.43
C THR A 47 -18.57 -10.68 -11.60
N GLY A 48 -19.56 -9.92 -12.05
CA GLY A 48 -19.99 -8.68 -11.40
C GLY A 48 -19.04 -7.49 -11.57
N VAL A 49 -18.08 -7.57 -12.49
CA VAL A 49 -17.08 -6.53 -12.76
C VAL A 49 -17.08 -6.21 -14.25
N TYR A 50 -17.21 -4.94 -14.57
CA TYR A 50 -17.27 -4.44 -15.93
C TYR A 50 -16.27 -3.29 -16.13
N THR A 51 -15.99 -2.96 -17.38
CA THR A 51 -15.32 -1.74 -17.83
C THR A 51 -16.02 -1.22 -19.08
N PHE A 52 -15.83 0.04 -19.43
CA PHE A 52 -16.26 0.50 -20.74
C PHE A 52 -15.37 -0.10 -21.83
N VAL A 53 -15.94 -0.40 -22.98
CA VAL A 53 -15.17 -0.87 -24.13
C VAL A 53 -14.17 0.21 -24.55
N GLY A 54 -12.90 -0.17 -24.73
CA GLY A 54 -11.80 0.74 -25.02
C GLY A 54 -11.09 1.34 -23.80
N ASP A 55 -11.60 1.11 -22.60
CA ASP A 55 -10.89 1.48 -21.37
C ASP A 55 -9.74 0.49 -21.07
N ASN A 56 -8.72 0.98 -20.34
CA ASN A 56 -7.56 0.19 -19.94
C ASN A 56 -7.36 0.23 -18.42
N PRO A 57 -8.02 -0.66 -17.67
CA PRO A 57 -7.92 -0.69 -16.22
C PRO A 57 -6.49 -0.89 -15.72
N THR A 58 -6.06 -0.06 -14.78
CA THR A 58 -4.77 -0.18 -14.10
C THR A 58 -4.95 -0.71 -12.67
N VAL A 59 -3.88 -1.23 -12.06
CA VAL A 59 -3.95 -1.76 -10.68
C VAL A 59 -4.48 -0.70 -9.71
N TYR A 60 -3.97 0.52 -9.76
CA TYR A 60 -4.42 1.58 -8.85
C TYR A 60 -5.80 2.09 -9.19
N GLY A 61 -6.16 2.11 -10.48
CA GLY A 61 -7.50 2.45 -10.93
C GLY A 61 -8.57 1.47 -10.46
N ILE A 62 -8.27 0.19 -10.56
CA ILE A 62 -9.11 -0.91 -10.03
C ILE A 62 -9.25 -0.78 -8.51
N LEU A 63 -8.12 -0.56 -7.81
CA LEU A 63 -8.13 -0.43 -6.36
C LEU A 63 -8.98 0.75 -5.89
N ALA A 64 -8.84 1.91 -6.52
CA ALA A 64 -9.66 3.08 -6.23
C ALA A 64 -11.16 2.80 -6.49
N SER A 65 -11.49 2.05 -7.55
CA SER A 65 -12.86 1.64 -7.84
C SER A 65 -13.42 0.74 -6.71
N TYR A 66 -12.67 -0.23 -6.22
CA TYR A 66 -13.08 -1.06 -5.09
C TYR A 66 -13.23 -0.24 -3.80
N GLN A 67 -12.36 0.72 -3.56
CA GLN A 67 -12.45 1.60 -2.38
C GLN A 67 -13.71 2.47 -2.41
N ILE A 68 -14.02 3.06 -3.57
CA ILE A 68 -15.13 4.00 -3.73
C ILE A 68 -16.47 3.26 -3.89
N GLN A 69 -16.53 2.31 -4.81
CA GLN A 69 -17.76 1.62 -5.18
C GLN A 69 -18.14 0.51 -4.18
N GLY A 70 -17.12 -0.19 -3.65
CA GLY A 70 -17.28 -1.29 -2.70
C GLY A 70 -17.09 -0.91 -1.24
N ASN A 71 -16.71 0.33 -0.94
CA ASN A 71 -16.34 0.81 0.41
C ASN A 71 -15.32 -0.10 1.10
N LEU A 72 -14.31 -0.56 0.36
CA LEU A 72 -13.30 -1.49 0.87
C LEU A 72 -12.09 -0.73 1.43
N SER A 73 -11.49 -1.30 2.48
CA SER A 73 -10.37 -0.68 3.21
C SER A 73 -9.00 -1.13 2.71
N TYR A 74 -8.89 -1.50 1.42
CA TYR A 74 -7.58 -1.74 0.80
C TYR A 74 -6.78 -0.44 0.73
N HIS A 75 -5.46 -0.52 0.81
CA HIS A 75 -4.60 0.64 0.55
C HIS A 75 -3.31 0.23 -0.15
N VAL A 76 -2.75 1.16 -0.91
CA VAL A 76 -1.39 1.02 -1.45
C VAL A 76 -0.41 1.23 -0.29
N GLY A 77 0.53 0.31 -0.11
CA GLY A 77 1.46 0.34 1.02
C GLY A 77 2.92 0.12 0.64
N ALA A 78 3.76 0.09 1.64
CA ALA A 78 5.19 -0.15 1.54
C ALA A 78 5.89 0.72 0.47
N ALA A 79 6.82 0.15 -0.31
CA ALA A 79 7.56 0.89 -1.34
C ALA A 79 6.62 1.52 -2.37
N SER A 80 5.53 0.86 -2.76
CA SER A 80 4.56 1.41 -3.72
C SER A 80 3.88 2.71 -3.23
N ALA A 81 3.63 2.82 -1.93
CA ALA A 81 3.12 4.05 -1.35
C ALA A 81 4.19 5.16 -1.31
N LEU A 82 5.44 4.80 -1.03
CA LEU A 82 6.56 5.74 -1.06
C LEU A 82 6.80 6.26 -2.48
N GLU A 83 6.78 5.39 -3.48
CA GLU A 83 6.92 5.76 -4.90
C GLU A 83 5.83 6.75 -5.34
N LEU A 84 4.56 6.50 -5.01
CA LEU A 84 3.46 7.42 -5.29
C LEU A 84 3.64 8.81 -4.65
N LYS A 85 4.43 8.89 -3.58
CA LYS A 85 4.76 10.13 -2.86
C LYS A 85 6.11 10.74 -3.25
N GLY A 86 6.75 10.20 -4.29
CA GLY A 86 8.02 10.70 -4.82
C GLY A 86 9.27 10.22 -4.07
N PHE A 87 9.13 9.25 -3.16
CA PHE A 87 10.26 8.60 -2.51
C PHE A 87 10.58 7.29 -3.23
N SER A 88 11.47 7.30 -4.21
CA SER A 88 11.95 6.09 -4.86
C SER A 88 13.47 6.11 -4.91
N HIS A 89 14.10 4.98 -4.59
CA HIS A 89 15.55 4.83 -4.66
C HIS A 89 15.98 3.99 -5.88
N TYR A 90 15.09 3.13 -6.38
CA TYR A 90 15.39 2.25 -7.51
C TYR A 90 14.34 2.33 -8.62
N VAL A 91 14.81 2.23 -9.86
CA VAL A 91 13.96 1.91 -11.01
C VAL A 91 13.84 0.39 -11.07
N ALA A 92 12.64 -0.13 -10.90
CA ALA A 92 12.40 -1.56 -10.97
C ALA A 92 12.78 -2.11 -12.36
N MET A 93 13.65 -3.11 -12.40
CA MET A 93 13.90 -3.86 -13.63
C MET A 93 12.78 -4.89 -13.82
N GLY A 94 12.04 -4.77 -14.94
CA GLY A 94 10.91 -5.66 -15.25
C GLY A 94 9.54 -5.07 -14.89
N LYS A 95 8.50 -5.93 -14.82
CA LYS A 95 7.13 -5.50 -14.50
C LYS A 95 7.05 -4.99 -13.06
N PRO A 96 6.64 -3.73 -12.84
CA PRO A 96 6.59 -3.16 -11.51
C PRO A 96 5.58 -3.91 -10.62
N ALA A 97 5.78 -3.84 -9.32
CA ALA A 97 4.91 -4.47 -8.33
C ALA A 97 4.14 -3.41 -7.53
N ALA A 98 2.83 -3.58 -7.45
CA ALA A 98 1.97 -2.83 -6.55
C ALA A 98 1.77 -3.63 -5.25
N VAL A 99 2.21 -3.10 -4.13
CA VAL A 99 2.01 -3.70 -2.81
C VAL A 99 0.71 -3.17 -2.24
N ILE A 100 -0.26 -4.05 -2.10
CA ILE A 100 -1.61 -3.73 -1.62
C ILE A 100 -1.84 -4.39 -0.26
N PHE A 101 -2.11 -3.57 0.73
CA PHE A 101 -2.53 -4.06 2.04
C PHE A 101 -4.04 -4.23 2.07
N SER A 102 -4.48 -5.42 2.45
CA SER A 102 -5.88 -5.77 2.59
C SER A 102 -6.20 -6.15 4.04
N PRO A 103 -7.45 -5.97 4.49
CA PRO A 103 -7.89 -6.58 5.72
C PRO A 103 -7.84 -8.11 5.61
N ILE A 104 -7.96 -8.81 6.73
CA ILE A 104 -8.02 -10.28 6.70
C ILE A 104 -9.21 -10.76 5.87
N ARG A 105 -10.30 -10.02 5.91
CA ARG A 105 -11.50 -10.22 5.06
C ARG A 105 -12.20 -8.88 4.82
N PRO A 106 -12.68 -8.60 3.60
CA PRO A 106 -12.44 -9.38 2.38
C PRO A 106 -11.02 -9.18 1.84
N ARG A 107 -10.46 -10.23 1.25
CA ARG A 107 -9.21 -10.15 0.47
C ARG A 107 -9.47 -9.59 -0.93
N LEU A 108 -8.39 -9.29 -1.65
CA LEU A 108 -8.49 -8.90 -3.06
C LEU A 108 -9.18 -10.01 -3.88
N PRO A 109 -10.02 -9.63 -4.86
CA PRO A 109 -10.70 -10.59 -5.71
C PRO A 109 -9.72 -11.44 -6.52
N LYS A 110 -9.97 -12.75 -6.57
CA LYS A 110 -9.05 -13.72 -7.20
C LYS A 110 -8.80 -13.48 -8.69
N TRP A 111 -9.76 -12.88 -9.41
CA TRP A 111 -9.61 -12.60 -10.84
C TRP A 111 -8.43 -11.67 -11.14
N LEU A 112 -8.02 -10.83 -10.19
CA LEU A 112 -6.86 -9.95 -10.34
C LEU A 112 -5.54 -10.72 -10.54
N ASN A 113 -5.45 -11.96 -10.07
CA ASN A 113 -4.26 -12.78 -10.22
C ASN A 113 -4.06 -13.31 -11.66
N SER A 114 -5.14 -13.40 -12.44
CA SER A 114 -5.14 -13.87 -13.83
C SER A 114 -5.30 -12.75 -14.85
N ALA A 115 -5.53 -11.52 -14.42
CA ALA A 115 -5.68 -10.37 -15.31
C ALA A 115 -4.33 -9.86 -15.81
N GLU A 116 -4.27 -9.50 -17.09
CA GLU A 116 -3.14 -8.76 -17.65
C GLU A 116 -3.23 -7.29 -17.26
N LEU A 117 -2.55 -6.93 -16.19
CA LEU A 117 -2.52 -5.57 -15.64
C LEU A 117 -1.16 -4.93 -15.87
N ASP A 118 -1.09 -3.61 -15.72
CA ASP A 118 0.12 -2.80 -15.80
C ASP A 118 1.19 -3.19 -14.76
N MET A 119 0.77 -3.66 -13.59
CA MET A 119 1.64 -4.04 -12.48
C MET A 119 1.32 -5.45 -11.97
N ARG A 120 2.31 -6.09 -11.35
CA ARG A 120 2.12 -7.31 -10.55
C ARG A 120 1.59 -6.93 -9.17
N ILE A 121 0.54 -7.58 -8.71
CA ILE A 121 -0.03 -7.33 -7.38
C ILE A 121 0.67 -8.21 -6.34
N VAL A 122 1.10 -7.58 -5.24
CA VAL A 122 1.57 -8.26 -4.02
C VAL A 122 0.58 -7.93 -2.91
N GLU A 123 -0.30 -8.89 -2.60
CA GLU A 123 -1.27 -8.72 -1.52
C GLU A 123 -0.64 -9.06 -0.17
N VAL A 124 -0.76 -8.13 0.78
CA VAL A 124 -0.35 -8.30 2.17
C VAL A 124 -1.55 -8.13 3.09
N SER A 125 -1.78 -9.09 3.97
CA SER A 125 -2.86 -9.01 4.95
C SER A 125 -2.28 -9.05 6.37
N THR A 126 -2.48 -7.97 7.14
CA THR A 126 -1.91 -7.83 8.47
C THR A 126 -2.75 -6.93 9.38
N LYS A 127 -2.64 -7.12 10.70
CA LYS A 127 -3.21 -6.24 11.72
C LYS A 127 -2.15 -5.46 12.50
N VAL A 128 -0.88 -5.52 12.07
CA VAL A 128 0.27 -4.99 12.82
C VAL A 128 0.14 -3.50 13.16
N PHE A 129 -0.46 -2.70 12.27
CA PHE A 129 -0.53 -1.24 12.44
C PHE A 129 -1.96 -0.71 12.69
N GLY A 130 -2.98 -1.56 12.72
CA GLY A 130 -4.38 -1.10 12.72
C GLY A 130 -4.67 -0.19 11.52
N ASP A 131 -5.52 0.82 11.75
CA ASP A 131 -5.93 1.77 10.70
C ASP A 131 -5.09 3.07 10.69
N ILE A 132 -4.08 3.19 11.54
CA ILE A 132 -3.26 4.39 11.70
C ILE A 132 -2.36 4.57 10.46
N GLY A 133 -2.23 5.81 9.97
CA GLY A 133 -1.30 6.17 8.90
C GLY A 133 -1.75 5.74 7.50
N VAL A 134 -3.06 5.62 7.26
CA VAL A 134 -3.63 5.52 5.91
C VAL A 134 -4.37 6.82 5.60
N GLU A 135 -4.09 7.42 4.45
CA GLU A 135 -4.70 8.66 4.00
C GLU A 135 -5.27 8.55 2.59
N GLN A 136 -6.10 9.50 2.21
CA GLN A 136 -6.59 9.63 0.84
C GLN A 136 -5.68 10.57 0.05
N MET A 137 -5.21 10.11 -1.09
CA MET A 137 -4.39 10.84 -2.05
C MET A 137 -5.18 11.04 -3.34
N GLU A 138 -5.00 12.18 -4.01
CA GLU A 138 -5.56 12.39 -5.34
C GLU A 138 -4.80 11.55 -6.37
N TYR A 139 -5.54 10.76 -7.16
CA TYR A 139 -5.00 9.90 -8.21
C TYR A 139 -5.94 9.85 -9.41
N ASN A 140 -5.51 10.38 -10.55
CA ASN A 140 -6.29 10.41 -11.80
C ASN A 140 -7.75 10.89 -11.59
N GLY A 141 -7.93 12.02 -10.89
CA GLY A 141 -9.24 12.63 -10.66
C GLY A 141 -10.13 11.93 -9.64
N ARG A 142 -9.58 11.05 -8.79
CA ARG A 142 -10.31 10.36 -7.72
C ARG A 142 -9.43 10.14 -6.50
N LYS A 143 -10.04 9.74 -5.39
CA LYS A 143 -9.33 9.43 -4.16
C LYS A 143 -8.82 7.97 -4.17
N LEU A 144 -7.55 7.79 -3.79
CA LEU A 144 -6.91 6.49 -3.58
C LEU A 144 -6.39 6.44 -2.14
N LYS A 145 -6.73 5.39 -1.39
CA LYS A 145 -6.18 5.16 -0.05
C LYS A 145 -4.74 4.67 -0.17
N VAL A 146 -3.83 5.37 0.48
CA VAL A 146 -2.39 5.12 0.42
C VAL A 146 -1.81 5.22 1.83
N ALA A 147 -0.83 4.40 2.17
CA ALA A 147 -0.08 4.57 3.41
C ALA A 147 0.67 5.89 3.43
N THR A 148 0.69 6.56 4.58
CA THR A 148 1.57 7.72 4.79
C THR A 148 3.03 7.28 4.76
N PRO A 149 4.00 8.18 4.53
CA PRO A 149 5.42 7.81 4.52
C PRO A 149 5.87 7.13 5.83
N GLU A 150 5.35 7.59 6.97
CA GLU A 150 5.63 7.02 8.30
C GLU A 150 5.21 5.54 8.38
N ARG A 151 4.01 5.23 7.88
CA ARG A 151 3.50 3.86 7.84
C ARG A 151 4.19 3.04 6.76
N ALA A 152 4.34 3.58 5.57
CA ALA A 152 4.89 2.88 4.41
C ALA A 152 6.30 2.34 4.65
N ILE A 153 7.18 3.11 5.29
CA ILE A 153 8.52 2.63 5.64
C ILE A 153 8.48 1.51 6.69
N MET A 154 7.55 1.57 7.66
CA MET A 154 7.35 0.48 8.63
C MET A 154 6.78 -0.78 7.95
N GLU A 155 5.95 -0.63 6.94
CA GLU A 155 5.44 -1.73 6.12
C GLU A 155 6.55 -2.36 5.27
N CYS A 156 7.50 -1.59 4.73
CA CYS A 156 8.71 -2.13 4.09
C CYS A 156 9.52 -2.98 5.08
N LEU A 157 9.70 -2.50 6.31
CA LEU A 157 10.40 -3.24 7.37
C LEU A 157 9.66 -4.50 7.82
N LEU A 158 8.33 -4.49 7.80
CA LEU A 158 7.51 -5.68 8.07
C LEU A 158 7.78 -6.79 7.03
N LEU A 159 7.95 -6.40 5.77
CA LEU A 159 8.17 -7.30 4.64
C LEU A 159 9.66 -7.67 4.44
N SER A 160 10.56 -7.05 5.21
CA SER A 160 12.00 -7.36 5.18
C SER A 160 12.33 -8.54 6.09
N PRO A 161 13.34 -9.35 5.72
CA PRO A 161 14.18 -9.29 4.54
C PRO A 161 13.60 -10.06 3.34
N THR A 162 12.37 -10.54 3.41
CA THR A 162 11.81 -11.49 2.42
C THR A 162 11.49 -10.82 1.08
N GLN A 163 10.89 -9.62 1.11
CA GLN A 163 10.51 -8.88 -0.09
C GLN A 163 11.43 -7.67 -0.37
N TYR A 164 11.99 -7.09 0.68
CA TYR A 164 12.89 -5.95 0.58
C TYR A 164 14.19 -6.24 1.28
N ASN A 165 15.31 -5.92 0.62
CA ASN A 165 16.61 -5.89 1.27
C ASN A 165 16.63 -4.77 2.31
N LEU A 166 17.31 -5.01 3.45
CA LEU A 166 17.37 -4.00 4.52
C LEU A 166 18.17 -2.76 4.14
N MET A 167 19.19 -2.89 3.27
CA MET A 167 19.91 -1.73 2.78
C MET A 167 19.04 -0.84 1.91
N ASP A 168 18.21 -1.43 1.03
CA ASP A 168 17.28 -0.67 0.19
C ASP A 168 16.27 0.09 1.06
N VAL A 169 15.78 -0.54 2.13
CA VAL A 169 14.87 0.13 3.07
C VAL A 169 15.60 1.22 3.87
N TYR A 170 16.89 1.04 4.16
CA TYR A 170 17.68 2.06 4.82
C TYR A 170 17.89 3.29 3.94
N TYR A 171 18.17 3.12 2.65
CA TYR A 171 18.25 4.24 1.69
C TYR A 171 16.92 5.00 1.59
N LEU A 172 15.80 4.30 1.62
CA LEU A 172 14.48 4.95 1.71
C LEU A 172 14.34 5.72 3.03
N MET A 173 14.81 5.15 4.16
CA MET A 173 14.78 5.81 5.47
C MET A 173 15.58 7.13 5.44
N GLU A 174 16.76 7.17 4.83
CA GLU A 174 17.58 8.39 4.72
C GLU A 174 16.87 9.52 3.98
N MET A 175 16.05 9.19 2.98
CA MET A 175 15.24 10.19 2.24
C MET A 175 14.11 10.78 3.08
N LEU A 176 13.67 10.11 4.15
CA LEU A 176 12.49 10.48 4.95
C LEU A 176 12.83 11.49 6.07
N THR A 177 13.42 12.62 5.68
CA THR A 177 13.94 13.66 6.60
C THR A 177 12.86 14.42 7.37
N SER A 178 11.59 14.35 6.89
CA SER A 178 10.49 15.22 7.37
C SER A 178 9.26 14.44 7.86
N LEU A 179 9.45 13.24 8.44
CA LEU A 179 8.34 12.47 9.02
C LEU A 179 7.70 13.24 10.20
N ARG A 180 6.39 13.10 10.33
CA ARG A 180 5.60 13.67 11.42
C ARG A 180 5.83 12.87 12.70
N SER A 181 6.63 13.38 13.63
CA SER A 181 7.01 12.68 14.86
C SER A 181 5.81 12.20 15.68
N GLY A 182 4.71 12.97 15.73
CA GLY A 182 3.48 12.54 16.40
C GLY A 182 2.81 11.32 15.77
N LEU A 183 2.82 11.21 14.43
CA LEU A 183 2.29 10.04 13.75
C LEU A 183 3.23 8.83 13.88
N VAL A 184 4.55 9.04 13.79
CA VAL A 184 5.55 8.00 14.08
C VAL A 184 5.34 7.45 15.49
N GLN A 185 5.15 8.33 16.49
CA GLN A 185 4.90 7.92 17.88
C GLN A 185 3.66 7.04 17.99
N GLN A 186 2.54 7.48 17.41
CA GLN A 186 1.28 6.70 17.41
C GLN A 186 1.46 5.32 16.74
N LEU A 187 2.12 5.28 15.59
CA LEU A 187 2.40 4.03 14.88
C LEU A 187 3.29 3.11 15.73
N MET A 188 4.31 3.64 16.37
CA MET A 188 5.24 2.87 17.21
C MET A 188 4.58 2.32 18.47
N GLU A 189 3.70 3.07 19.12
CA GLU A 189 2.95 2.62 20.31
C GLU A 189 1.97 1.50 19.94
N ASN A 190 1.25 1.65 18.81
CA ASN A 190 0.20 0.72 18.38
C ASN A 190 0.73 -0.47 17.55
N CYS A 191 1.93 -0.39 17.01
CA CYS A 191 2.53 -1.50 16.26
C CYS A 191 2.72 -2.73 17.15
N THR A 192 2.16 -3.88 16.75
CA THR A 192 2.29 -5.13 17.50
C THR A 192 3.57 -5.90 17.21
N SER A 193 4.33 -5.52 16.17
CA SER A 193 5.57 -6.17 15.78
C SER A 193 6.79 -5.55 16.46
N VAL A 194 7.28 -6.21 17.52
CA VAL A 194 8.53 -5.82 18.19
C VAL A 194 9.72 -5.78 17.21
N LYS A 195 9.73 -6.70 16.24
CA LYS A 195 10.76 -6.76 15.21
C LYS A 195 10.77 -5.44 14.41
N VAL A 196 9.63 -5.01 13.87
CA VAL A 196 9.51 -3.75 13.12
C VAL A 196 9.91 -2.55 13.97
N LYS A 197 9.42 -2.45 15.22
CA LYS A 197 9.75 -1.33 16.10
C LYS A 197 11.26 -1.14 16.27
N ARG A 198 11.96 -2.22 16.59
CA ARG A 198 13.39 -2.16 16.89
C ARG A 198 14.24 -1.77 15.70
N ILE A 199 13.97 -2.36 14.52
CA ILE A 199 14.74 -2.02 13.32
C ILE A 199 14.41 -0.62 12.80
N PHE A 200 13.16 -0.17 12.93
CA PHE A 200 12.77 1.20 12.59
C PHE A 200 13.54 2.22 13.44
N LEU A 201 13.56 2.04 14.76
CA LEU A 201 14.29 2.94 15.67
C LEU A 201 15.79 2.94 15.38
N TYR A 202 16.37 1.76 15.15
CA TYR A 202 17.78 1.65 14.80
C TYR A 202 18.12 2.43 13.51
N MET A 203 17.33 2.23 12.44
CA MET A 203 17.56 2.91 11.17
C MET A 203 17.33 4.43 11.27
N ALA A 204 16.29 4.84 11.97
CA ALA A 204 15.95 6.25 12.16
C ALA A 204 17.03 7.00 12.97
N GLU A 205 17.58 6.36 14.01
CA GLU A 205 18.68 6.90 14.80
C GLU A 205 19.96 6.99 13.97
N LYS A 206 20.28 5.91 13.22
CA LYS A 206 21.47 5.86 12.34
C LYS A 206 21.41 6.92 11.25
N ALA A 207 20.24 7.17 10.66
CA ALA A 207 20.04 8.22 9.65
C ALA A 207 20.09 9.64 10.24
N GLY A 208 20.14 9.82 11.56
CA GLY A 208 20.31 11.10 12.23
C GLY A 208 19.16 12.10 12.06
N HIS A 209 17.95 11.62 11.83
CA HIS A 209 16.80 12.48 11.57
C HIS A 209 16.36 13.32 12.76
N ARG A 210 16.10 14.62 12.54
CA ARG A 210 15.68 15.57 13.60
C ARG A 210 14.35 15.19 14.24
N TRP A 211 13.43 14.54 13.50
CA TRP A 211 12.15 14.10 14.02
C TRP A 211 12.30 12.95 15.03
N PHE A 212 13.38 12.16 14.95
CA PHE A 212 13.65 11.05 15.89
C PHE A 212 13.82 11.55 17.32
N ALA A 213 14.53 12.68 17.54
CA ALA A 213 14.74 13.27 18.85
C ALA A 213 13.45 13.72 19.56
N LYS A 214 12.33 13.82 18.82
CA LYS A 214 11.01 14.20 19.35
C LYS A 214 10.18 12.98 19.82
N LEU A 215 10.70 11.76 19.66
CA LEU A 215 10.00 10.56 20.08
C LEU A 215 10.19 10.30 21.58
N ASP A 216 9.12 9.92 22.24
CA ASP A 216 9.15 9.42 23.61
C ASP A 216 9.34 7.90 23.61
N LEU A 217 10.61 7.46 23.68
CA LEU A 217 10.95 6.05 23.63
C LEU A 217 10.46 5.27 24.86
N SER A 218 10.16 5.94 25.96
CA SER A 218 9.67 5.30 27.20
C SER A 218 8.26 4.70 27.01
N LYS A 219 7.47 5.25 26.08
CA LYS A 219 6.13 4.77 25.74
C LYS A 219 6.11 3.65 24.70
N ILE A 220 7.27 3.32 24.12
CA ILE A 220 7.37 2.33 23.06
C ILE A 220 7.84 1.00 23.64
N SER A 221 6.92 0.05 23.79
CA SER A 221 7.28 -1.29 24.25
C SER A 221 8.10 -2.03 23.17
N LEU A 222 9.34 -2.34 23.50
CA LEU A 222 10.26 -3.09 22.63
C LEU A 222 10.31 -4.59 22.97
N GLY A 223 9.52 -5.05 23.94
CA GLY A 223 9.46 -6.45 24.34
C GLY A 223 10.82 -7.01 24.82
N SER A 224 10.91 -8.31 24.96
CA SER A 224 12.13 -9.03 25.40
C SER A 224 12.71 -9.91 24.28
N GLY A 225 13.93 -10.45 24.51
CA GLY A 225 14.63 -11.35 23.60
C GLY A 225 15.19 -10.68 22.34
N THR A 226 16.18 -11.31 21.70
CA THR A 226 16.81 -10.80 20.48
C THR A 226 15.91 -11.02 19.26
N ARG A 227 15.93 -10.09 18.29
CA ARG A 227 15.28 -10.26 16.99
C ARG A 227 16.34 -10.28 15.91
N SER A 228 16.26 -11.24 14.97
CA SER A 228 17.24 -11.39 13.90
C SER A 228 16.63 -11.03 12.54
N TYR A 229 17.38 -10.26 11.76
CA TYR A 229 17.13 -9.94 10.37
C TYR A 229 18.12 -10.60 9.41
N SER A 230 19.24 -11.11 9.92
CA SER A 230 20.28 -11.76 9.13
C SER A 230 20.83 -12.97 9.86
N LYS A 231 21.10 -14.04 9.12
CA LYS A 231 21.91 -15.18 9.60
C LYS A 231 23.38 -14.74 9.55
N GLY A 232 24.08 -14.86 10.67
CA GLY A 232 25.52 -14.46 10.74
C GLY A 232 25.76 -12.96 10.74
N GLY A 233 24.74 -12.15 11.02
CA GLY A 233 24.86 -10.70 11.16
C GLY A 233 25.50 -10.28 12.50
N VAL A 234 25.60 -8.97 12.70
CA VAL A 234 26.14 -8.34 13.90
C VAL A 234 25.02 -7.96 14.86
N LYS A 235 25.23 -8.18 16.15
CA LYS A 235 24.26 -7.80 17.18
C LYS A 235 24.41 -6.32 17.56
N ASN A 236 23.34 -5.54 17.37
CA ASN A 236 23.21 -4.25 17.99
C ASN A 236 22.59 -4.43 19.40
N VAL A 237 23.34 -4.06 20.42
CA VAL A 237 22.97 -4.28 21.82
C VAL A 237 21.83 -3.35 22.24
N ARG A 238 21.85 -2.08 21.81
CA ARG A 238 20.87 -1.06 22.21
C ARG A 238 19.43 -1.45 21.84
N TYR A 239 19.24 -1.93 20.62
CA TYR A 239 17.91 -2.36 20.15
C TYR A 239 17.70 -3.88 20.22
N ASN A 240 18.72 -4.62 20.66
CA ASN A 240 18.70 -6.08 20.79
C ASN A 240 18.24 -6.78 19.48
N ILE A 241 18.89 -6.40 18.35
CA ILE A 241 18.66 -6.93 17.00
C ILE A 241 19.95 -7.47 16.41
N VAL A 242 19.83 -8.46 15.50
CA VAL A 242 20.93 -8.94 14.66
C VAL A 242 20.65 -8.46 13.24
N ILE A 243 21.58 -7.68 12.69
CA ILE A 243 21.47 -6.99 11.39
C ILE A 243 22.63 -7.42 10.47
N PRO A 244 22.49 -7.25 9.14
CA PRO A 244 23.60 -7.42 8.20
C PRO A 244 24.78 -6.51 8.55
N LYS A 245 26.02 -6.99 8.34
CA LYS A 245 27.25 -6.19 8.57
C LYS A 245 27.24 -4.91 7.75
N GLU A 246 26.84 -5.01 6.48
CA GLU A 246 26.73 -3.87 5.55
C GLU A 246 25.91 -2.72 6.13
N LEU A 247 24.78 -3.03 6.79
CA LEU A 247 23.92 -2.00 7.41
C LEU A 247 24.60 -1.34 8.63
N LEU A 248 25.48 -2.06 9.34
CA LEU A 248 26.24 -1.51 10.44
C LEU A 248 27.38 -0.60 9.97
N GLU A 249 28.13 -1.05 8.93
CA GLU A 249 29.36 -0.45 8.42
C GLU A 249 29.10 0.71 7.43
N TYR A 250 27.90 0.80 6.89
CA TYR A 250 27.51 1.91 6.01
C TYR A 250 27.50 3.23 6.80
N GLU A 251 28.22 4.24 6.31
CA GLU A 251 28.35 5.59 6.89
C GLU A 251 27.37 6.58 6.26
#